data_753a4ef07e326b334971cb21060f694d
#
_entry.id   753a4ef07e326b334971cb21060f694d
#
_cell.length_a   1.000
_cell.length_b   1.000
_cell.length_c   1.000
_cell.angle_alpha   90.00
_cell.angle_beta   90.00
_cell.angle_gamma   90.00
#
_symmetry.space_group_name_H-M   'P 1'
#
loop_
_entity.id
_entity.type
_entity.pdbx_description
1 polymer ?
#
loop_
_entity_poly.entity_id
_entity_poly.type
_entity_poly.pdbx_seq_one_letter_code
_entity_poly.pdbx_strand_id
1 'polypeptide(L)'
;MSFRTKRVLFSVPFYIIFQFFLLKYIFLLFGGVDDVILIVISILIGLMRCIPMFFEERKSTTVGRFFQTVDGIWMWASLMFLIDVVLIYVLNSFITLPKFIVYILLAIVPVLGVYNYYNATKLIVNSKILEFDNLNRNINIVHMSDVHFGSVRHKQIISQIAEKLKELEDSCQIAIISGDLADGSSVVEPHDFEGLKDVKMPIVFTPGNHDFYMGIENVIEACQNAGIIVLDNDNFEFENLNIYGLTYSFDDIPTPTPDEIKNSLNPNLINIINYHVPYNWE
;
A
#
# COMPACT_ATOMS: atom_id res chain seq x y z
N MET A 1 -23.05 -1.71 0.76
CA MET A 1 -22.16 -0.63 0.26
C MET A 1 -21.09 -0.41 1.32
N SER A 2 -19.85 -0.67 1.00
CA SER A 2 -18.72 -0.56 1.92
C SER A 2 -18.50 0.88 2.39
N PHE A 3 -17.77 1.06 3.48
CA PHE A 3 -17.37 2.39 3.97
C PHE A 3 -16.55 3.14 2.93
N ARG A 4 -15.67 2.43 2.23
CA ARG A 4 -14.86 2.97 1.13
C ARG A 4 -15.75 3.54 0.01
N THR A 5 -16.75 2.78 -0.44
CA THR A 5 -17.70 3.21 -1.48
C THR A 5 -18.40 4.51 -1.10
N LYS A 6 -18.89 4.61 0.15
CA LYS A 6 -19.54 5.83 0.64
C LYS A 6 -18.60 7.04 0.59
N ARG A 7 -17.34 6.88 1.06
CA ARG A 7 -16.32 7.95 1.03
C ARG A 7 -16.01 8.43 -0.37
N VAL A 8 -15.82 7.49 -1.32
CA VAL A 8 -15.52 7.85 -2.72
C VAL A 8 -16.69 8.60 -3.33
N LEU A 9 -17.92 8.07 -3.25
CA LEU A 9 -19.11 8.75 -3.79
C LEU A 9 -19.31 10.14 -3.22
N PHE A 10 -19.07 10.32 -1.92
CA PHE A 10 -19.12 11.65 -1.30
C PHE A 10 -18.03 12.59 -1.84
N SER A 11 -16.84 12.08 -2.15
CA SER A 11 -15.72 12.89 -2.65
C SER A 11 -15.83 13.27 -4.13
N VAL A 12 -16.60 12.53 -4.94
CA VAL A 12 -16.69 12.73 -6.40
C VAL A 12 -17.10 14.14 -6.81
N PRO A 13 -18.12 14.80 -6.24
CA PRO A 13 -18.48 16.17 -6.62
C PRO A 13 -17.33 17.15 -6.39
N PHE A 14 -16.64 17.05 -5.26
CA PHE A 14 -15.49 17.90 -4.93
C PHE A 14 -14.31 17.64 -5.88
N TYR A 15 -14.11 16.37 -6.24
CA TYR A 15 -13.08 15.98 -7.20
C TYR A 15 -13.36 16.52 -8.60
N ILE A 16 -14.61 16.49 -9.07
CA ILE A 16 -15.02 17.10 -10.35
C ILE A 16 -14.73 18.61 -10.36
N ILE A 17 -15.10 19.31 -9.28
CA ILE A 17 -14.81 20.74 -9.14
C ILE A 17 -13.30 21.00 -9.16
N PHE A 18 -12.53 20.23 -8.43
CA PHE A 18 -11.07 20.31 -8.42
C PHE A 18 -10.49 20.10 -9.82
N GLN A 19 -10.92 19.05 -10.53
CA GLN A 19 -10.46 18.76 -11.90
C GLN A 19 -10.80 19.88 -12.87
N PHE A 20 -12.00 20.46 -12.77
CA PHE A 20 -12.40 21.57 -13.62
C PHE A 20 -11.43 22.77 -13.44
N PHE A 21 -11.17 23.20 -12.22
CA PHE A 21 -10.28 24.32 -11.97
C PHE A 21 -8.84 23.99 -12.37
N LEU A 22 -8.34 22.82 -12.04
CA LEU A 22 -6.99 22.38 -12.41
C LEU A 22 -6.80 22.45 -13.93
N LEU A 23 -7.69 21.81 -14.69
CA LEU A 23 -7.65 21.80 -16.15
C LEU A 23 -7.82 23.22 -16.72
N LYS A 24 -8.73 24.02 -16.16
CA LYS A 24 -8.92 25.40 -16.60
C LYS A 24 -7.63 26.21 -16.48
N TYR A 25 -6.95 26.16 -15.35
CA TYR A 25 -5.71 26.90 -15.15
C TYR A 25 -4.55 26.36 -16.01
N ILE A 26 -4.45 25.03 -16.22
CA ILE A 26 -3.49 24.46 -17.16
C ILE A 26 -3.76 24.99 -18.57
N PHE A 27 -4.99 24.87 -19.07
CA PHE A 27 -5.31 25.26 -20.44
C PHE A 27 -5.23 26.78 -20.68
N LEU A 28 -5.44 27.60 -19.66
CA LEU A 28 -5.21 29.04 -19.75
C LEU A 28 -3.74 29.38 -20.13
N LEU A 29 -2.78 28.59 -19.72
CA LEU A 29 -1.36 28.74 -20.11
C LEU A 29 -1.13 28.51 -21.61
N PHE A 30 -2.07 27.84 -22.29
CA PHE A 30 -2.02 27.54 -23.73
C PHE A 30 -3.00 28.38 -24.57
N GLY A 31 -3.69 29.35 -23.97
CA GLY A 31 -4.66 30.20 -24.65
C GLY A 31 -6.13 29.89 -24.34
N GLY A 32 -6.38 28.91 -23.45
CA GLY A 32 -7.70 28.56 -22.98
C GLY A 32 -8.42 27.49 -23.84
N VAL A 33 -9.44 26.90 -23.25
CA VAL A 33 -10.39 25.97 -23.88
C VAL A 33 -11.78 26.33 -23.35
N ASP A 34 -12.80 26.02 -24.13
CA ASP A 34 -14.20 26.27 -23.76
C ASP A 34 -14.57 25.57 -22.43
N ASP A 35 -15.23 26.33 -21.55
CA ASP A 35 -15.56 25.83 -20.20
C ASP A 35 -16.53 24.64 -20.24
N VAL A 36 -17.39 24.51 -21.26
CA VAL A 36 -18.29 23.36 -21.40
C VAL A 36 -17.51 22.08 -21.68
N ILE A 37 -16.46 22.16 -22.51
CA ILE A 37 -15.57 21.04 -22.78
C ILE A 37 -14.85 20.61 -21.49
N LEU A 38 -14.35 21.58 -20.72
CA LEU A 38 -13.66 21.30 -19.45
C LEU A 38 -14.59 20.68 -18.41
N ILE A 39 -15.85 21.14 -18.32
CA ILE A 39 -16.87 20.54 -17.44
C ILE A 39 -17.11 19.07 -17.83
N VAL A 40 -17.31 18.79 -19.13
CA VAL A 40 -17.53 17.42 -19.60
C VAL A 40 -16.35 16.51 -19.26
N ILE A 41 -15.11 16.95 -19.53
CA ILE A 41 -13.90 16.18 -19.22
C ILE A 41 -13.81 15.94 -17.71
N SER A 42 -14.05 16.93 -16.88
CA SER A 42 -13.99 16.83 -15.42
C SER A 42 -15.03 15.84 -14.86
N ILE A 43 -16.23 15.85 -15.43
CA ILE A 43 -17.29 14.87 -15.09
C ILE A 43 -16.84 13.45 -15.47
N LEU A 44 -16.30 13.26 -16.67
CA LEU A 44 -15.81 11.95 -17.12
C LEU A 44 -14.69 11.42 -16.21
N ILE A 45 -13.74 12.27 -15.83
CA ILE A 45 -12.67 11.93 -14.89
C ILE A 45 -13.27 11.55 -13.52
N GLY A 46 -14.22 12.32 -13.01
CA GLY A 46 -14.89 12.03 -11.73
C GLY A 46 -15.68 10.73 -11.75
N LEU A 47 -16.39 10.45 -12.83
CA LEU A 47 -17.16 9.21 -13.00
C LEU A 47 -16.25 7.99 -13.17
N MET A 48 -15.10 8.13 -13.85
CA MET A 48 -14.11 7.06 -13.99
C MET A 48 -13.67 6.52 -12.62
N ARG A 49 -13.56 7.37 -11.61
CA ARG A 49 -13.23 7.00 -10.23
C ARG A 49 -14.24 6.05 -9.58
N CYS A 50 -15.48 6.06 -10.05
CA CYS A 50 -16.52 5.17 -9.53
C CYS A 50 -16.44 3.76 -10.14
N ILE A 51 -15.81 3.58 -11.31
CA ILE A 51 -15.79 2.30 -12.03
C ILE A 51 -15.16 1.17 -11.20
N PRO A 52 -13.98 1.32 -10.58
CA PRO A 52 -13.38 0.24 -9.78
C PRO A 52 -14.29 -0.28 -8.67
N MET A 53 -15.14 0.58 -8.09
CA MET A 53 -16.02 0.20 -6.99
C MET A 53 -17.05 -0.86 -7.38
N PHE A 54 -17.51 -0.83 -8.62
CA PHE A 54 -18.46 -1.82 -9.12
C PHE A 54 -17.82 -3.18 -9.39
N PHE A 55 -16.51 -3.17 -9.72
CA PHE A 55 -15.80 -4.38 -10.11
C PHE A 55 -14.99 -5.00 -8.98
N GLU A 56 -14.39 -4.18 -8.08
CA GLU A 56 -13.42 -4.66 -7.09
C GLU A 56 -14.02 -4.97 -5.71
N GLU A 57 -15.24 -4.49 -5.41
CA GLU A 57 -15.86 -4.65 -4.08
C GLU A 57 -16.25 -6.12 -3.78
N ARG A 58 -16.50 -6.93 -4.81
CA ARG A 58 -16.92 -8.34 -4.66
C ARG A 58 -15.87 -9.33 -5.14
N LYS A 59 -15.19 -8.98 -6.20
CA LYS A 59 -14.16 -9.79 -6.83
C LYS A 59 -13.24 -8.90 -7.66
N SER A 60 -11.93 -9.09 -7.51
CA SER A 60 -10.96 -8.37 -8.32
C SER A 60 -11.05 -8.78 -9.80
N THR A 61 -11.13 -7.79 -10.68
CA THR A 61 -11.26 -8.00 -12.12
C THR A 61 -10.19 -7.24 -12.89
N THR A 62 -9.81 -7.71 -14.08
CA THR A 62 -8.83 -7.00 -14.91
C THR A 62 -9.29 -5.59 -15.28
N VAL A 63 -10.59 -5.41 -15.52
CA VAL A 63 -11.19 -4.10 -15.83
C VAL A 63 -11.13 -3.18 -14.62
N GLY A 64 -11.54 -3.66 -13.45
CA GLY A 64 -11.49 -2.88 -12.22
C GLY A 64 -10.07 -2.46 -11.86
N ARG A 65 -9.10 -3.38 -11.94
CA ARG A 65 -7.67 -3.09 -11.71
C ARG A 65 -7.11 -2.06 -12.68
N PHE A 66 -7.46 -2.15 -13.96
CA PHE A 66 -7.05 -1.17 -14.96
C PHE A 66 -7.53 0.23 -14.58
N PHE A 67 -8.83 0.40 -14.31
CA PHE A 67 -9.38 1.71 -13.94
C PHE A 67 -8.86 2.21 -12.59
N GLN A 68 -8.63 1.32 -11.61
CA GLN A 68 -8.02 1.69 -10.34
C GLN A 68 -6.60 2.23 -10.53
N THR A 69 -5.81 1.57 -11.38
CA THR A 69 -4.44 2.02 -11.71
C THR A 69 -4.45 3.37 -12.41
N VAL A 70 -5.33 3.54 -13.41
CA VAL A 70 -5.45 4.82 -14.15
C VAL A 70 -5.90 5.94 -13.22
N ASP A 71 -6.91 5.71 -12.36
CA ASP A 71 -7.37 6.70 -11.37
C ASP A 71 -6.25 7.09 -10.40
N GLY A 72 -5.49 6.11 -9.89
CA GLY A 72 -4.37 6.37 -8.99
C GLY A 72 -3.26 7.20 -9.63
N ILE A 73 -2.84 6.86 -10.85
CA ILE A 73 -1.83 7.62 -11.61
C ILE A 73 -2.33 9.04 -11.89
N TRP A 74 -3.59 9.17 -12.32
CA TRP A 74 -4.17 10.48 -12.63
C TRP A 74 -4.33 11.35 -11.38
N MET A 75 -4.73 10.77 -10.24
CA MET A 75 -4.81 11.49 -8.98
C MET A 75 -3.45 12.04 -8.54
N TRP A 76 -2.40 11.21 -8.63
CA TRP A 76 -1.03 11.64 -8.37
C TRP A 76 -0.61 12.77 -9.33
N ALA A 77 -0.83 12.59 -10.64
CA ALA A 77 -0.50 13.59 -11.65
C ALA A 77 -1.24 14.91 -11.41
N SER A 78 -2.53 14.85 -11.03
CA SER A 78 -3.33 16.04 -10.73
C SER A 78 -2.76 16.86 -9.57
N LEU A 79 -2.26 16.20 -8.52
CA LEU A 79 -1.62 16.87 -7.39
C LEU A 79 -0.28 17.52 -7.82
N MET A 80 0.51 16.83 -8.64
CA MET A 80 1.76 17.39 -9.16
C MET A 80 1.49 18.58 -10.09
N PHE A 81 0.52 18.45 -11.00
CA PHE A 81 0.10 19.59 -11.86
C PHE A 81 -0.43 20.75 -11.04
N LEU A 82 -1.14 20.52 -9.93
CA LEU A 82 -1.57 21.61 -9.05
C LEU A 82 -0.36 22.36 -8.50
N ILE A 83 0.67 21.67 -8.04
CA ILE A 83 1.91 22.28 -7.53
C ILE A 83 2.57 23.10 -8.65
N ASP A 84 2.71 22.54 -9.85
CA ASP A 84 3.31 23.24 -10.99
C ASP A 84 2.52 24.46 -11.39
N VAL A 85 1.19 24.36 -11.48
CA VAL A 85 0.32 25.49 -11.83
C VAL A 85 0.46 26.61 -10.82
N VAL A 86 0.40 26.30 -9.52
CA VAL A 86 0.59 27.29 -8.46
C VAL A 86 1.96 27.95 -8.58
N LEU A 87 3.03 27.15 -8.77
CA LEU A 87 4.38 27.66 -8.94
C LEU A 87 4.49 28.60 -10.16
N ILE A 88 3.95 28.19 -11.31
CA ILE A 88 3.97 28.99 -12.54
C ILE A 88 3.25 30.33 -12.33
N TYR A 89 2.05 30.34 -11.75
CA TYR A 89 1.29 31.57 -11.51
C TYR A 89 1.96 32.48 -10.48
N VAL A 90 2.54 31.92 -9.41
CA VAL A 90 3.32 32.69 -8.43
C VAL A 90 4.55 33.31 -9.08
N LEU A 91 5.34 32.56 -9.84
CA LEU A 91 6.51 33.09 -10.53
C LEU A 91 6.14 34.14 -11.56
N ASN A 92 5.06 33.93 -12.32
CA ASN A 92 4.56 34.91 -13.31
C ASN A 92 4.09 36.24 -12.67
N SER A 93 3.75 36.26 -11.37
CA SER A 93 3.41 37.49 -10.66
C SER A 93 4.64 38.40 -10.41
N PHE A 94 5.84 37.83 -10.43
CA PHE A 94 7.09 38.58 -10.21
C PHE A 94 7.88 38.79 -11.51
N ILE A 95 7.89 37.77 -12.40
CA ILE A 95 8.63 37.78 -13.67
C ILE A 95 7.77 37.15 -14.76
N THR A 96 7.80 37.71 -15.98
CA THR A 96 7.12 37.06 -17.11
C THR A 96 7.91 35.83 -17.55
N LEU A 97 7.37 34.64 -17.28
CA LEU A 97 8.00 33.38 -17.67
C LEU A 97 7.92 33.16 -19.20
N PRO A 98 9.02 32.87 -19.89
CA PRO A 98 8.98 32.42 -21.27
C PRO A 98 8.14 31.13 -21.41
N LYS A 99 7.33 31.05 -22.48
CA LYS A 99 6.43 29.90 -22.72
C LYS A 99 7.15 28.53 -22.68
N PHE A 100 8.38 28.47 -23.19
CA PHE A 100 9.15 27.20 -23.18
C PHE A 100 9.46 26.71 -21.76
N ILE A 101 9.69 27.63 -20.79
CA ILE A 101 9.88 27.29 -19.37
C ILE A 101 8.59 26.68 -18.79
N VAL A 102 7.43 27.30 -19.09
CA VAL A 102 6.12 26.77 -18.66
C VAL A 102 5.91 25.35 -19.20
N TYR A 103 6.24 25.12 -20.47
CA TYR A 103 6.12 23.78 -21.07
C TYR A 103 7.06 22.75 -20.45
N ILE A 104 8.29 23.16 -20.11
CA ILE A 104 9.24 22.28 -19.41
C ILE A 104 8.70 21.90 -18.03
N LEU A 105 8.21 22.85 -17.23
CA LEU A 105 7.66 22.59 -15.91
C LEU A 105 6.51 21.59 -15.98
N LEU A 106 5.53 21.83 -16.86
CA LEU A 106 4.42 20.89 -17.03
C LEU A 106 4.86 19.52 -17.56
N ALA A 107 5.91 19.44 -18.39
CA ALA A 107 6.43 18.18 -18.91
C ALA A 107 7.18 17.36 -17.86
N ILE A 108 7.63 17.98 -16.77
CA ILE A 108 8.28 17.27 -15.65
C ILE A 108 7.31 16.25 -15.02
N VAL A 109 6.02 16.58 -14.89
CA VAL A 109 5.03 15.71 -14.26
C VAL A 109 4.94 14.33 -14.93
N PRO A 110 4.67 14.21 -16.24
CA PRO A 110 4.64 12.89 -16.88
C PRO A 110 5.99 12.18 -16.87
N VAL A 111 7.13 12.90 -16.97
CA VAL A 111 8.46 12.31 -16.87
C VAL A 111 8.69 11.69 -15.48
N LEU A 112 8.37 12.45 -14.42
CA LEU A 112 8.45 11.93 -13.05
C LEU A 112 7.45 10.79 -12.83
N GLY A 113 6.27 10.84 -13.45
CA GLY A 113 5.28 9.77 -13.39
C GLY A 113 5.83 8.44 -13.90
N VAL A 114 6.45 8.45 -15.08
CA VAL A 114 7.09 7.25 -15.65
C VAL A 114 8.25 6.76 -14.77
N TYR A 115 9.11 7.66 -14.33
CA TYR A 115 10.24 7.34 -13.46
C TYR A 115 9.79 6.73 -12.12
N ASN A 116 8.81 7.36 -11.46
CA ASN A 116 8.28 6.91 -10.18
C ASN A 116 7.56 5.57 -10.31
N TYR A 117 6.76 5.37 -11.38
CA TYR A 117 6.11 4.10 -11.65
C TYR A 117 7.13 2.96 -11.78
N TYR A 118 8.20 3.19 -12.55
CA TYR A 118 9.27 2.20 -12.73
C TYR A 118 10.00 1.91 -11.41
N ASN A 119 10.30 2.92 -10.61
CA ASN A 119 10.97 2.72 -9.32
C ASN A 119 10.07 2.06 -8.27
N ALA A 120 8.79 2.41 -8.24
CA ALA A 120 7.82 1.84 -7.29
C ALA A 120 7.54 0.34 -7.54
N THR A 121 7.87 -0.17 -8.74
CA THR A 121 7.72 -1.60 -9.04
C THR A 121 8.93 -2.44 -8.66
N LYS A 122 10.05 -1.82 -8.25
CA LYS A 122 11.26 -2.54 -7.84
C LYS A 122 11.19 -2.96 -6.38
N LEU A 123 11.41 -4.24 -6.14
CA LEU A 123 11.65 -4.76 -4.80
C LEU A 123 13.15 -4.65 -4.48
N ILE A 124 13.50 -3.98 -3.38
CA ILE A 124 14.88 -3.78 -2.95
C ILE A 124 15.06 -4.43 -1.58
N VAL A 125 16.10 -5.25 -1.44
CA VAL A 125 16.48 -5.83 -0.16
C VAL A 125 17.54 -4.95 0.48
N ASN A 126 17.28 -4.48 1.70
CA ASN A 126 18.22 -3.74 2.52
C ASN A 126 18.66 -4.61 3.69
N SER A 127 19.96 -4.80 3.87
CA SER A 127 20.50 -5.55 4.99
C SER A 127 20.89 -4.60 6.13
N LYS A 128 20.49 -4.97 7.37
CA LYS A 128 20.88 -4.28 8.60
C LYS A 128 21.35 -5.32 9.61
N ILE A 129 22.40 -5.00 10.34
CA ILE A 129 22.91 -5.82 11.44
C ILE A 129 22.45 -5.15 12.74
N LEU A 130 21.80 -5.94 13.60
CA LEU A 130 21.46 -5.55 14.97
C LEU A 130 22.25 -6.45 15.91
N GLU A 131 23.00 -5.84 16.83
CA GLU A 131 23.81 -6.57 17.81
C GLU A 131 23.07 -6.61 19.16
N PHE A 132 22.98 -7.80 19.73
CA PHE A 132 22.39 -8.04 21.04
C PHE A 132 23.34 -8.87 21.89
N ASP A 133 23.65 -8.43 23.10
CA ASP A 133 24.62 -9.04 24.00
C ASP A 133 24.27 -10.50 24.39
N ASN A 134 23.01 -10.87 24.30
CA ASN A 134 22.48 -12.19 24.71
C ASN A 134 22.32 -13.18 23.57
N LEU A 135 22.75 -12.83 22.34
CA LEU A 135 22.66 -13.70 21.16
C LEU A 135 23.90 -14.60 21.05
N ASN A 136 23.72 -15.90 21.27
CA ASN A 136 24.80 -16.88 21.15
C ASN A 136 25.10 -17.31 19.69
N ARG A 137 24.25 -16.89 18.72
CA ARG A 137 24.40 -17.17 17.29
C ARG A 137 23.74 -16.10 16.45
N ASN A 138 24.17 -15.96 15.20
CA ASN A 138 23.53 -15.08 14.23
C ASN A 138 22.22 -15.70 13.76
N ILE A 139 21.18 -14.88 13.66
CA ILE A 139 19.89 -15.21 13.10
C ILE A 139 19.60 -14.20 12.01
N ASN A 140 19.33 -14.66 10.83
CA ASN A 140 18.96 -13.80 9.70
C ASN A 140 17.44 -13.88 9.48
N ILE A 141 16.80 -12.75 9.59
CA ILE A 141 15.34 -12.61 9.47
C ILE A 141 15.05 -11.74 8.24
N VAL A 142 14.14 -12.17 7.39
CA VAL A 142 13.54 -11.28 6.39
C VAL A 142 12.36 -10.57 7.05
N HIS A 143 12.40 -9.24 7.09
CA HIS A 143 11.31 -8.42 7.59
C HIS A 143 10.69 -7.60 6.46
N MET A 144 9.37 -7.61 6.39
CA MET A 144 8.60 -6.81 5.44
C MET A 144 7.32 -6.30 6.10
N SER A 145 6.82 -5.16 5.62
CA SER A 145 5.55 -4.57 6.02
C SER A 145 4.94 -3.85 4.82
N ASP A 146 3.66 -3.50 4.89
CA ASP A 146 2.99 -2.66 3.88
C ASP A 146 3.13 -3.22 2.44
N VAL A 147 2.94 -4.52 2.28
CA VAL A 147 2.98 -5.18 0.97
C VAL A 147 1.89 -4.63 0.05
N HIS A 148 0.73 -4.32 0.65
CA HIS A 148 -0.40 -3.72 -0.01
C HIS A 148 -0.80 -4.48 -1.29
N PHE A 149 -1.01 -5.81 -1.15
CA PHE A 149 -1.67 -6.58 -2.18
C PHE A 149 -3.08 -6.05 -2.41
N GLY A 150 -3.41 -5.76 -3.67
CA GLY A 150 -4.73 -5.25 -4.03
C GLY A 150 -4.86 -4.95 -5.52
N SER A 151 -5.77 -4.05 -5.87
CA SER A 151 -6.12 -3.79 -7.26
C SER A 151 -4.96 -3.29 -8.12
N VAL A 152 -3.97 -2.59 -7.55
CA VAL A 152 -2.85 -2.03 -8.34
C VAL A 152 -1.69 -3.01 -8.46
N ARG A 153 -1.28 -3.64 -7.36
CA ARG A 153 -0.08 -4.50 -7.31
C ARG A 153 -0.38 -5.99 -7.31
N HIS A 154 -1.61 -6.40 -7.33
CA HIS A 154 -2.16 -7.75 -7.35
C HIS A 154 -1.11 -8.91 -7.31
N LYS A 155 -1.33 -10.02 -8.00
CA LYS A 155 -0.43 -11.21 -7.98
C LYS A 155 1.02 -10.90 -8.36
N GLN A 156 1.30 -9.80 -9.03
CA GLN A 156 2.67 -9.43 -9.39
C GLN A 156 3.56 -9.20 -8.17
N ILE A 157 3.06 -8.51 -7.13
CA ILE A 157 3.87 -8.26 -5.92
C ILE A 157 4.14 -9.57 -5.18
N ILE A 158 3.15 -10.47 -5.12
CA ILE A 158 3.31 -11.77 -4.46
C ILE A 158 4.38 -12.61 -5.18
N SER A 159 4.36 -12.62 -6.53
CA SER A 159 5.39 -13.32 -7.31
C SER A 159 6.79 -12.75 -7.08
N GLN A 160 6.92 -11.43 -7.04
CA GLN A 160 8.22 -10.77 -6.77
C GLN A 160 8.74 -11.08 -5.35
N ILE A 161 7.85 -11.09 -4.35
CA ILE A 161 8.21 -11.45 -2.98
C ILE A 161 8.63 -12.91 -2.92
N ALA A 162 7.86 -13.82 -3.54
CA ALA A 162 8.17 -15.25 -3.57
C ALA A 162 9.53 -15.53 -4.21
N GLU A 163 9.84 -14.88 -5.34
CA GLU A 163 11.18 -14.96 -5.98
C GLU A 163 12.26 -14.51 -5.00
N LYS A 164 12.07 -13.36 -4.37
CA LYS A 164 13.07 -12.80 -3.48
C LYS A 164 13.26 -13.62 -2.20
N LEU A 165 12.18 -14.17 -1.63
CA LEU A 165 12.27 -15.07 -0.49
C LEU A 165 13.00 -16.38 -0.86
N LYS A 166 12.75 -16.95 -2.05
CA LYS A 166 13.48 -18.14 -2.55
C LYS A 166 14.97 -17.87 -2.75
N GLU A 167 15.37 -16.66 -3.16
CA GLU A 167 16.79 -16.27 -3.21
C GLU A 167 17.45 -16.21 -1.83
N LEU A 168 16.68 -15.93 -0.79
CA LEU A 168 17.15 -15.72 0.58
C LEU A 168 16.99 -16.95 1.49
N GLU A 169 16.25 -17.99 1.08
CA GLU A 169 15.90 -19.14 1.95
C GLU A 169 17.10 -19.96 2.44
N ASP A 170 18.23 -19.94 1.72
CA ASP A 170 19.46 -20.62 2.16
C ASP A 170 20.26 -19.80 3.18
N SER A 171 19.98 -18.50 3.30
CA SER A 171 20.72 -17.58 4.16
C SER A 171 19.88 -17.00 5.31
N CYS A 172 18.56 -17.02 5.19
CA CYS A 172 17.61 -16.54 6.19
C CYS A 172 16.76 -17.67 6.73
N GLN A 173 16.47 -17.62 8.03
CA GLN A 173 15.76 -18.68 8.73
C GLN A 173 14.24 -18.50 8.72
N ILE A 174 13.76 -17.26 8.69
CA ILE A 174 12.33 -16.93 8.82
C ILE A 174 12.02 -15.60 8.14
N ALA A 175 10.80 -15.46 7.62
CA ALA A 175 10.25 -14.22 7.13
C ALA A 175 9.11 -13.73 8.03
N ILE A 176 9.11 -12.44 8.38
CA ILE A 176 8.10 -11.80 9.24
C ILE A 176 7.43 -10.68 8.44
N ILE A 177 6.09 -10.72 8.38
CA ILE A 177 5.25 -9.68 7.76
C ILE A 177 4.54 -8.91 8.87
N SER A 178 4.86 -7.61 9.00
CA SER A 178 4.32 -6.73 10.03
C SER A 178 3.14 -5.91 9.49
N GLY A 179 2.04 -6.57 9.19
CA GLY A 179 0.77 -5.96 8.80
C GLY A 179 0.71 -5.41 7.38
N ASP A 180 -0.51 -5.05 7.00
CA ASP A 180 -0.86 -4.48 5.70
C ASP A 180 -0.38 -5.33 4.52
N LEU A 181 -0.61 -6.65 4.63
CA LEU A 181 -0.40 -7.58 3.53
C LEU A 181 -1.38 -7.28 2.39
N ALA A 182 -2.64 -7.01 2.72
CA ALA A 182 -3.65 -6.51 1.78
C ALA A 182 -3.78 -4.98 1.86
N ASP A 183 -4.16 -4.30 0.75
CA ASP A 183 -4.38 -2.85 0.72
C ASP A 183 -5.84 -2.44 1.00
N GLY A 184 -6.75 -3.43 1.08
CA GLY A 184 -8.18 -3.20 1.24
C GLY A 184 -8.87 -2.58 0.03
N SER A 185 -8.25 -2.59 -1.16
CA SER A 185 -8.87 -2.06 -2.39
C SER A 185 -9.76 -3.09 -3.09
N SER A 186 -9.51 -4.37 -2.87
CA SER A 186 -10.29 -5.50 -3.40
C SER A 186 -10.39 -6.61 -2.37
N VAL A 187 -11.38 -7.48 -2.52
CA VAL A 187 -11.47 -8.72 -1.74
C VAL A 187 -10.28 -9.60 -2.07
N VAL A 188 -9.65 -10.18 -1.06
CA VAL A 188 -8.61 -11.20 -1.21
C VAL A 188 -9.29 -12.55 -1.48
N GLU A 189 -8.86 -13.24 -2.53
CA GLU A 189 -9.35 -14.58 -2.86
C GLU A 189 -8.45 -15.66 -2.21
N PRO A 190 -8.97 -16.86 -1.90
CA PRO A 190 -8.23 -17.91 -1.19
C PRO A 190 -6.88 -18.31 -1.83
N HIS A 191 -6.72 -18.07 -3.14
CA HIS A 191 -5.53 -18.44 -3.92
C HIS A 191 -4.61 -17.26 -4.28
N ASP A 192 -4.83 -16.09 -3.69
CA ASP A 192 -4.11 -14.90 -4.09
C ASP A 192 -2.65 -14.90 -3.59
N PHE A 193 -2.38 -15.60 -2.49
CA PHE A 193 -1.03 -15.73 -1.91
C PHE A 193 -0.35 -17.06 -2.23
N GLU A 194 -0.94 -17.93 -3.07
CA GLU A 194 -0.35 -19.25 -3.42
C GLU A 194 1.08 -19.18 -3.97
N GLY A 195 1.48 -18.06 -4.56
CA GLY A 195 2.87 -17.87 -5.00
C GLY A 195 3.91 -18.01 -3.89
N LEU A 196 3.51 -17.83 -2.62
CA LEU A 196 4.37 -17.96 -1.44
C LEU A 196 4.47 -19.41 -0.92
N LYS A 197 3.62 -20.33 -1.37
CA LYS A 197 3.52 -21.71 -0.87
C LYS A 197 4.81 -22.52 -1.03
N ASP A 198 5.58 -22.23 -2.08
CA ASP A 198 6.80 -22.97 -2.40
C ASP A 198 8.05 -22.39 -1.71
N VAL A 199 7.92 -21.37 -0.88
CA VAL A 199 9.00 -20.82 -0.05
C VAL A 199 9.22 -21.77 1.12
N LYS A 200 10.46 -22.25 1.33
CA LYS A 200 10.77 -23.27 2.35
C LYS A 200 10.91 -22.69 3.75
N MET A 201 11.38 -21.40 3.86
CA MET A 201 11.45 -20.78 5.18
C MET A 201 10.06 -20.47 5.71
N PRO A 202 9.80 -20.59 7.02
CA PRO A 202 8.55 -20.18 7.63
C PRO A 202 8.25 -18.70 7.34
N ILE A 203 7.00 -18.40 7.02
CA ILE A 203 6.51 -17.02 6.86
C ILE A 203 5.48 -16.77 7.95
N VAL A 204 5.71 -15.74 8.75
CA VAL A 204 4.82 -15.33 9.85
C VAL A 204 4.19 -13.99 9.48
N PHE A 205 2.89 -13.85 9.69
CA PHE A 205 2.13 -12.65 9.40
C PHE A 205 1.31 -12.20 10.61
N THR A 206 1.33 -10.91 10.90
CA THR A 206 0.48 -10.27 11.90
C THR A 206 -0.37 -9.21 11.20
N PRO A 207 -1.71 -9.20 11.37
CA PRO A 207 -2.60 -8.27 10.68
C PRO A 207 -2.34 -6.80 11.00
N GLY A 208 -2.35 -5.94 9.97
CA GLY A 208 -2.39 -4.49 10.03
C GLY A 208 -3.79 -3.94 9.79
N ASN A 209 -3.94 -2.61 9.78
CA ASN A 209 -5.27 -1.99 9.67
C ASN A 209 -5.92 -2.17 8.28
N HIS A 210 -5.15 -2.21 7.19
CA HIS A 210 -5.71 -2.40 5.85
C HIS A 210 -6.23 -3.81 5.62
N ASP A 211 -5.69 -4.80 6.30
CA ASP A 211 -6.13 -6.19 6.17
C ASP A 211 -7.60 -6.40 6.59
N PHE A 212 -8.13 -5.52 7.45
CA PHE A 212 -9.53 -5.57 7.90
C PHE A 212 -10.54 -4.93 6.94
N TYR A 213 -10.12 -4.07 6.00
CA TYR A 213 -11.05 -3.23 5.23
C TYR A 213 -11.99 -4.01 4.29
N MET A 214 -11.57 -5.16 3.79
CA MET A 214 -12.37 -6.00 2.90
C MET A 214 -12.64 -7.41 3.48
N GLY A 215 -12.49 -7.55 4.80
CA GLY A 215 -12.72 -8.79 5.55
C GLY A 215 -11.42 -9.50 5.86
N ILE A 216 -11.03 -9.44 7.13
CA ILE A 216 -9.80 -10.08 7.63
C ILE A 216 -9.84 -11.61 7.44
N GLU A 217 -11.02 -12.23 7.49
CA GLU A 217 -11.20 -13.66 7.33
C GLU A 217 -10.70 -14.13 5.96
N ASN A 218 -10.91 -13.34 4.90
CA ASN A 218 -10.44 -13.64 3.56
C ASN A 218 -8.90 -13.61 3.48
N VAL A 219 -8.28 -12.65 4.16
CA VAL A 219 -6.81 -12.53 4.22
C VAL A 219 -6.22 -13.71 4.98
N ILE A 220 -6.81 -14.06 6.13
CA ILE A 220 -6.39 -15.21 6.94
C ILE A 220 -6.52 -16.52 6.15
N GLU A 221 -7.64 -16.74 5.46
CA GLU A 221 -7.85 -17.94 4.63
C GLU A 221 -6.80 -18.03 3.51
N ALA A 222 -6.52 -16.93 2.82
CA ALA A 222 -5.50 -16.92 1.77
C ALA A 222 -4.08 -17.15 2.33
N CYS A 223 -3.75 -16.61 3.50
CA CYS A 223 -2.50 -16.87 4.20
C CYS A 223 -2.36 -18.37 4.56
N GLN A 224 -3.39 -18.97 5.15
CA GLN A 224 -3.39 -20.38 5.54
C GLN A 224 -3.23 -21.30 4.32
N ASN A 225 -3.91 -21.00 3.21
CA ASN A 225 -3.78 -21.75 1.96
C ASN A 225 -2.37 -21.65 1.34
N ALA A 226 -1.66 -20.55 1.60
CA ALA A 226 -0.27 -20.34 1.19
C ALA A 226 0.75 -20.89 2.19
N GLY A 227 0.32 -21.48 3.32
CA GLY A 227 1.21 -21.97 4.37
C GLY A 227 1.82 -20.88 5.25
N ILE A 228 1.26 -19.67 5.23
CA ILE A 228 1.68 -18.54 6.07
C ILE A 228 1.07 -18.70 7.47
N ILE A 229 1.90 -18.57 8.49
CA ILE A 229 1.50 -18.64 9.90
C ILE A 229 0.94 -17.27 10.31
N VAL A 230 -0.35 -17.23 10.65
CA VAL A 230 -1.02 -15.99 11.08
C VAL A 230 -0.98 -15.90 12.59
N LEU A 231 -0.46 -14.79 13.11
CA LEU A 231 -0.43 -14.48 14.55
C LEU A 231 -1.44 -13.36 14.84
N ASP A 232 -2.55 -13.74 15.46
CA ASP A 232 -3.61 -12.82 15.90
C ASP A 232 -3.62 -12.79 17.42
N ASN A 233 -2.83 -11.92 18.02
CA ASN A 233 -2.55 -11.85 19.46
C ASN A 233 -2.06 -13.19 20.01
N ASP A 234 -1.22 -13.84 19.24
CA ASP A 234 -0.68 -15.17 19.53
C ASP A 234 0.83 -15.20 19.26
N ASN A 235 1.50 -16.28 19.65
CA ASN A 235 2.94 -16.44 19.47
C ASN A 235 3.30 -17.69 18.66
N PHE A 236 4.45 -17.60 18.03
CA PHE A 236 5.07 -18.70 17.31
C PHE A 236 6.53 -18.85 17.75
N GLU A 237 6.87 -20.02 18.26
CA GLU A 237 8.24 -20.36 18.61
C GLU A 237 8.93 -21.06 17.43
N PHE A 238 10.08 -20.53 17.06
CA PHE A 238 10.90 -21.10 16.00
C PHE A 238 12.38 -21.01 16.38
N GLU A 239 13.05 -22.14 16.47
CA GLU A 239 14.43 -22.27 16.94
C GLU A 239 14.62 -21.62 18.33
N ASN A 240 15.31 -20.47 18.42
CA ASN A 240 15.50 -19.73 19.66
C ASN A 240 14.75 -18.36 19.64
N LEU A 241 13.77 -18.22 18.75
CA LEU A 241 12.89 -17.07 18.66
C LEU A 241 11.51 -17.41 19.24
N ASN A 242 10.93 -16.47 19.94
CA ASN A 242 9.49 -16.40 20.22
C ASN A 242 8.95 -15.13 19.59
N ILE A 243 8.10 -15.26 18.58
CA ILE A 243 7.53 -14.16 17.84
C ILE A 243 6.08 -14.00 18.29
N TYR A 244 5.78 -12.90 18.96
CA TYR A 244 4.43 -12.54 19.37
C TYR A 244 3.85 -11.55 18.36
N GLY A 245 2.74 -11.91 17.69
CA GLY A 245 2.02 -11.04 16.77
C GLY A 245 0.96 -10.26 17.50
N LEU A 246 1.16 -8.94 17.67
CA LEU A 246 0.16 -8.04 18.21
C LEU A 246 -0.69 -7.49 17.06
N THR A 247 -1.92 -7.97 16.96
CA THR A 247 -2.85 -7.58 15.89
C THR A 247 -3.27 -6.12 16.05
N TYR A 248 -3.41 -5.40 14.93
CA TYR A 248 -4.00 -4.08 14.93
C TYR A 248 -5.42 -4.11 15.50
N SER A 249 -5.71 -3.20 16.40
CA SER A 249 -7.04 -3.05 17.00
C SER A 249 -7.64 -1.71 16.65
N PHE A 250 -8.92 -1.72 16.30
CA PHE A 250 -9.77 -0.53 16.28
C PHE A 250 -10.31 -0.27 17.69
N ASP A 251 -10.74 0.95 18.00
CA ASP A 251 -11.14 1.40 19.35
C ASP A 251 -12.15 0.49 20.06
N ASP A 252 -12.90 -0.31 19.32
CA ASP A 252 -13.97 -1.22 19.79
C ASP A 252 -13.48 -2.67 19.98
N ILE A 253 -12.24 -3.00 19.61
CA ILE A 253 -11.68 -4.35 19.77
C ILE A 253 -10.66 -4.33 20.91
N PRO A 254 -10.83 -5.13 21.98
CA PRO A 254 -9.89 -5.18 23.09
C PRO A 254 -8.48 -5.59 22.59
N THR A 255 -7.47 -4.79 22.91
CA THR A 255 -6.08 -5.18 22.75
C THR A 255 -5.60 -5.94 24.00
N PRO A 256 -4.68 -6.91 23.84
CA PRO A 256 -4.01 -7.52 24.96
C PRO A 256 -3.32 -6.46 25.84
N THR A 257 -3.44 -6.65 27.14
CA THR A 257 -2.75 -5.80 28.12
C THR A 257 -1.24 -6.08 28.10
N PRO A 258 -0.39 -5.14 28.56
CA PRO A 258 1.04 -5.38 28.67
C PRO A 258 1.39 -6.63 29.51
N ASP A 259 0.60 -6.93 30.55
CA ASP A 259 0.80 -8.11 31.38
C ASP A 259 0.45 -9.41 30.62
N GLU A 260 -0.59 -9.42 29.80
CA GLU A 260 -0.93 -10.56 28.94
C GLU A 260 0.15 -10.80 27.89
N ILE A 261 0.63 -9.74 27.23
CA ILE A 261 1.75 -9.84 26.28
C ILE A 261 2.99 -10.39 27.00
N LYS A 262 3.33 -9.85 28.16
CA LYS A 262 4.49 -10.29 28.96
C LYS A 262 4.40 -11.77 29.35
N ASN A 263 3.21 -12.26 29.66
CA ASN A 263 3.00 -13.66 30.01
C ASN A 263 3.12 -14.60 28.80
N SER A 264 2.99 -14.08 27.58
CA SER A 264 3.18 -14.83 26.33
C SER A 264 4.65 -14.85 25.87
N LEU A 265 5.53 -14.07 26.53
CA LEU A 265 6.95 -14.08 26.21
C LEU A 265 7.66 -15.25 26.88
N ASN A 266 8.59 -15.87 26.15
CA ASN A 266 9.41 -16.96 26.68
C ASN A 266 10.77 -16.41 27.17
N PRO A 267 11.06 -16.43 28.47
CA PRO A 267 12.30 -15.84 29.01
C PRO A 267 13.59 -16.57 28.57
N ASN A 268 13.45 -17.80 28.01
CA ASN A 268 14.58 -18.58 27.50
C ASN A 268 14.86 -18.37 26.02
N LEU A 269 14.02 -17.60 25.33
CA LEU A 269 14.11 -17.31 23.89
C LEU A 269 14.29 -15.83 23.65
N ILE A 270 14.67 -15.50 22.43
CA ILE A 270 14.68 -14.10 21.97
C ILE A 270 13.24 -13.77 21.60
N ASN A 271 12.67 -12.80 22.30
CA ASN A 271 11.30 -12.38 22.07
C ASN A 271 11.25 -11.23 21.07
N ILE A 272 10.43 -11.40 20.04
CA ILE A 272 10.13 -10.40 19.01
C ILE A 272 8.64 -10.09 19.09
N ILE A 273 8.29 -8.83 19.32
CA ILE A 273 6.91 -8.36 19.20
C ILE A 273 6.74 -7.81 17.79
N ASN A 274 5.92 -8.48 17.00
CA ASN A 274 5.56 -8.08 15.66
C ASN A 274 4.27 -7.27 15.70
N TYR A 275 4.35 -5.96 15.43
CA TYR A 275 3.23 -5.03 15.51
C TYR A 275 3.31 -4.01 14.38
N HIS A 276 2.16 -3.75 13.73
CA HIS A 276 2.12 -2.89 12.55
C HIS A 276 2.26 -1.39 12.88
N VAL A 277 1.64 -0.93 13.95
CA VAL A 277 1.62 0.50 14.31
C VAL A 277 2.34 0.79 15.62
N PRO A 278 3.15 1.85 15.70
CA PRO A 278 3.95 2.15 16.89
C PRO A 278 3.13 2.94 17.95
N TYR A 279 1.92 2.48 18.29
CA TYR A 279 1.17 3.06 19.40
C TYR A 279 1.47 2.34 20.72
N ASN A 280 1.40 3.08 21.84
CA ASN A 280 1.52 2.55 23.20
C ASN A 280 2.86 1.87 23.53
N TRP A 281 3.97 2.47 23.07
CA TRP A 281 5.33 2.02 23.41
C TRP A 281 5.88 2.67 24.68
N GLU A 282 5.09 3.47 25.42
CA GLU A 282 5.46 4.14 26.66
C GLU A 282 5.28 3.27 27.90
#